data_ac9d4ef129a7e705a2215c0accc0ff96
#
_entry.id   ac9d4ef129a7e705a2215c0accc0ff96
#
_cell.length_a   1.000
_cell.length_b   1.000
_cell.length_c   1.000
_cell.angle_alpha   90.00
_cell.angle_beta   90.00
_cell.angle_gamma   90.00
#
_symmetry.space_group_name_H-M   'P 1'
#
loop_
_entity.id
_entity.type
_entity.pdbx_description
1 polymer ?
#
loop_
_entity_poly.entity_id
_entity_poly.type
_entity_poly.pdbx_seq_one_letter_code
_entity_poly.pdbx_strand_id
1 'polypeptide(L)'
;MKFGECLKQLLSILGISMNQLSKAINVDSSLVNRWVNDKRIPLYNTSYIEHISEYLSKNVTNTFQIQHLNKLFMDICKNGSSEDSIKDKIKKILSEAQGYSIEWKKQCKKREKFANFLDEGNFISELPDELLNNPS
;
A
#
# COMPACT_ATOMS: atom_id res chain seq x y z
N MET A 1 -1.66 -6.98 2.05
CA MET A 1 -0.31 -6.36 2.07
C MET A 1 -0.43 -4.85 2.13
N LYS A 2 0.30 -4.21 3.00
CA LYS A 2 0.28 -2.75 3.13
C LYS A 2 1.00 -2.09 1.97
N PHE A 3 0.64 -0.84 1.69
CA PHE A 3 1.21 -0.09 0.57
C PHE A 3 2.73 0.00 0.62
N GLY A 4 3.29 0.34 1.79
CA GLY A 4 4.75 0.48 1.95
C GLY A 4 5.49 -0.81 1.69
N GLU A 5 4.99 -1.93 2.19
CA GLU A 5 5.57 -3.24 1.95
C GLU A 5 5.51 -3.61 0.47
N CYS A 6 4.37 -3.35 -0.16
CA CYS A 6 4.18 -3.61 -1.58
C CYS A 6 5.15 -2.77 -2.42
N LEU A 7 5.28 -1.49 -2.11
CA LEU A 7 6.20 -0.60 -2.82
C LEU A 7 7.65 -1.05 -2.64
N LYS A 8 8.04 -1.46 -1.42
CA LYS A 8 9.39 -2.03 -1.17
C LYS A 8 9.65 -3.23 -2.06
N GLN A 9 8.70 -4.15 -2.15
CA GLN A 9 8.87 -5.34 -2.99
C GLN A 9 9.03 -4.99 -4.46
N LEU A 10 8.23 -4.07 -4.97
CA LEU A 10 8.35 -3.62 -6.35
C LEU A 10 9.70 -2.98 -6.62
N LEU A 11 10.17 -2.12 -5.74
CA LEU A 11 11.48 -1.49 -5.87
C LEU A 11 12.61 -2.53 -5.83
N SER A 12 12.49 -3.52 -4.95
CA SER A 12 13.47 -4.60 -4.84
C SER A 12 13.51 -5.47 -6.10
N ILE A 13 12.35 -5.85 -6.61
CA ILE A 13 12.24 -6.65 -7.85
C ILE A 13 12.95 -5.93 -9.00
N LEU A 14 12.78 -4.62 -9.11
CA LEU A 14 13.30 -3.84 -10.23
C LEU A 14 14.68 -3.24 -9.97
N GLY A 15 15.21 -3.39 -8.77
CA GLY A 15 16.52 -2.84 -8.41
C GLY A 15 16.54 -1.31 -8.40
N ILE A 16 15.43 -0.68 -8.02
CA ILE A 16 15.29 0.77 -7.97
C ILE A 16 15.35 1.25 -6.53
N SER A 17 16.15 2.29 -6.27
CA SER A 17 16.20 2.90 -4.95
C SER A 17 15.06 3.90 -4.73
N MET A 18 14.77 4.20 -3.45
CA MET A 18 13.79 5.24 -3.11
C MET A 18 14.17 6.61 -3.70
N ASN A 19 15.46 6.92 -3.71
CA ASN A 19 15.93 8.19 -4.29
C ASN A 19 15.71 8.25 -5.80
N GLN A 20 15.95 7.14 -6.50
CA GLN A 20 15.67 7.07 -7.94
C GLN A 20 14.20 7.29 -8.23
N LEU A 21 13.33 6.64 -7.45
CA LEU A 21 11.88 6.83 -7.61
C LEU A 21 11.47 8.27 -7.33
N SER A 22 11.93 8.85 -6.23
CA SER A 22 11.57 10.23 -5.87
C SER A 22 11.95 11.23 -6.94
N LYS A 23 13.14 11.08 -7.52
CA LYS A 23 13.60 11.95 -8.61
C LYS A 23 12.75 11.75 -9.86
N ALA A 24 12.42 10.50 -10.18
CA ALA A 24 11.69 10.16 -11.39
C ALA A 24 10.28 10.74 -11.39
N ILE A 25 9.61 10.73 -10.25
CA ILE A 25 8.23 11.25 -10.12
C ILE A 25 8.18 12.66 -9.53
N ASN A 26 9.35 13.27 -9.35
CA ASN A 26 9.50 14.66 -8.91
C ASN A 26 8.84 14.96 -7.55
N VAL A 27 9.16 14.13 -6.56
CA VAL A 27 8.73 14.33 -5.17
C VAL A 27 9.95 14.28 -4.24
N ASP A 28 9.79 14.75 -3.01
CA ASP A 28 10.83 14.63 -2.01
C ASP A 28 11.08 13.17 -1.63
N SER A 29 12.35 12.82 -1.43
CA SER A 29 12.72 11.49 -0.95
C SER A 29 12.07 11.19 0.42
N SER A 30 11.83 12.21 1.23
CA SER A 30 11.14 12.06 2.51
C SER A 30 9.70 11.56 2.33
N LEU A 31 9.02 11.95 1.26
CA LEU A 31 7.67 11.47 0.98
C LEU A 31 7.68 9.99 0.61
N VAL A 32 8.60 9.58 -0.27
CA VAL A 32 8.75 8.17 -0.63
C VAL A 32 9.09 7.33 0.60
N ASN A 33 9.96 7.84 1.46
CA ASN A 33 10.33 7.18 2.72
C ASN A 33 9.10 6.98 3.61
N ARG A 34 8.23 7.98 3.72
CA ARG A 34 6.98 7.87 4.50
C ARG A 34 6.04 6.82 3.91
N TRP A 35 5.92 6.74 2.59
CA TRP A 35 5.13 5.71 1.93
C TRP A 35 5.68 4.30 2.24
N VAL A 36 6.98 4.13 2.11
CA VAL A 36 7.66 2.84 2.32
C VAL A 36 7.52 2.37 3.76
N ASN A 37 7.48 3.29 4.71
CA ASN A 37 7.34 2.99 6.13
C ASN A 37 5.89 3.07 6.63
N ASP A 38 4.92 3.16 5.74
CA ASP A 38 3.48 3.21 6.04
C ASP A 38 3.08 4.36 6.96
N LYS A 39 3.88 5.41 7.01
CA LYS A 39 3.56 6.64 7.75
C LYS A 39 2.62 7.53 6.95
N ARG A 40 2.61 7.37 5.64
CA ARG A 40 1.74 8.08 4.74
C ARG A 40 1.34 7.18 3.57
N ILE A 41 0.12 7.37 3.07
CA ILE A 41 -0.40 6.62 1.93
C ILE A 41 -0.79 7.63 0.86
N PRO A 42 -0.42 7.42 -0.42
CA PRO A 42 -0.92 8.26 -1.49
C PRO A 42 -2.45 8.24 -1.52
N LEU A 43 -3.07 9.40 -1.63
CA LEU A 43 -4.53 9.52 -1.63
C LEU A 43 -5.08 9.25 -3.04
N TYR A 44 -6.35 8.83 -3.09
CA TYR A 44 -7.02 8.48 -4.35
C TYR A 44 -7.10 9.65 -5.34
N ASN A 45 -7.16 10.88 -4.85
CA ASN A 45 -7.26 12.07 -5.69
C ASN A 45 -5.91 12.60 -6.18
N THR A 46 -4.84 11.84 -5.96
CA THR A 46 -3.49 12.20 -6.43
C THR A 46 -3.09 11.32 -7.60
N SER A 47 -2.12 11.79 -8.40
CA SER A 47 -1.60 11.05 -9.54
C SER A 47 -0.35 10.21 -9.20
N TYR A 48 -0.03 10.04 -7.92
CA TYR A 48 1.20 9.36 -7.52
C TYR A 48 1.26 7.92 -8.00
N ILE A 49 0.17 7.16 -7.84
CA ILE A 49 0.14 5.75 -8.27
C ILE A 49 0.34 5.64 -9.78
N GLU A 50 -0.28 6.53 -10.55
CA GLU A 50 -0.10 6.58 -12.00
C GLU A 50 1.38 6.83 -12.36
N HIS A 51 2.00 7.84 -11.75
CA HIS A 51 3.39 8.19 -12.02
C HIS A 51 4.35 7.09 -11.58
N ILE A 52 4.13 6.49 -10.42
CA ILE A 52 4.93 5.36 -9.93
C ILE A 52 4.84 4.19 -10.91
N SER A 53 3.61 3.83 -11.30
CA SER A 53 3.37 2.70 -12.21
C SER A 53 4.04 2.91 -13.57
N GLU A 54 3.95 4.11 -14.09
CA GLU A 54 4.59 4.45 -15.36
C GLU A 54 6.10 4.32 -15.28
N TYR A 55 6.71 4.89 -14.24
CA TYR A 55 8.16 4.82 -14.06
C TYR A 55 8.63 3.37 -13.86
N LEU A 56 7.98 2.63 -12.98
CA LEU A 56 8.37 1.25 -12.69
C LEU A 56 8.23 0.36 -13.91
N SER A 57 7.17 0.55 -14.71
CA SER A 57 6.97 -0.26 -15.92
C SER A 57 8.08 -0.06 -16.94
N LYS A 58 8.65 1.13 -17.02
CA LYS A 58 9.76 1.43 -17.93
C LYS A 58 11.08 0.79 -17.50
N ASN A 59 11.17 0.36 -16.25
CA ASN A 59 12.39 -0.22 -15.69
C ASN A 59 12.36 -1.75 -15.62
N VAL A 60 11.35 -2.37 -16.19
CA VAL A 60 11.30 -3.83 -16.34
C VAL A 60 12.16 -4.21 -17.52
N THR A 61 13.26 -4.95 -17.29
CA THR A 61 14.28 -5.21 -18.30
C THR A 61 14.51 -6.69 -18.60
N ASN A 62 14.00 -7.61 -17.77
CA ASN A 62 14.28 -9.02 -17.95
C ASN A 62 13.10 -9.92 -17.53
N THR A 63 13.19 -11.18 -17.92
CA THR A 63 12.16 -12.18 -17.67
C THR A 63 11.96 -12.46 -16.18
N PHE A 64 13.03 -12.44 -15.38
CA PHE A 64 12.94 -12.65 -13.95
C PHE A 64 12.06 -11.61 -13.29
N GLN A 65 12.24 -10.35 -13.65
CA GLN A 65 11.42 -9.26 -13.13
C GLN A 65 9.96 -9.46 -13.52
N ILE A 66 9.69 -9.84 -14.75
CA ILE A 66 8.33 -10.10 -15.22
C ILE A 66 7.69 -11.25 -14.43
N GLN A 67 8.42 -12.33 -14.19
CA GLN A 67 7.92 -13.46 -13.41
C GLN A 67 7.59 -13.06 -11.98
N HIS A 68 8.45 -12.30 -11.33
CA HIS A 68 8.21 -11.82 -9.97
C HIS A 68 7.03 -10.86 -9.90
N LEU A 69 6.89 -9.97 -10.88
CA LEU A 69 5.75 -9.07 -10.99
C LEU A 69 4.44 -9.83 -11.16
N ASN A 70 4.43 -10.83 -12.04
CA ASN A 70 3.25 -11.66 -12.27
C ASN A 70 2.85 -12.43 -11.01
N LYS A 71 3.82 -12.96 -10.28
CA LYS A 71 3.55 -13.65 -9.02
C LYS A 71 2.94 -12.71 -8.00
N LEU A 72 3.51 -11.54 -7.84
CA LEU A 72 2.98 -10.52 -6.91
C LEU A 72 1.58 -10.08 -7.33
N PHE A 73 1.35 -9.90 -8.63
CA PHE A 73 0.05 -9.55 -9.17
C PHE A 73 -1.00 -10.61 -8.84
N MET A 74 -0.68 -11.88 -9.05
CA MET A 74 -1.60 -12.98 -8.75
C MET A 74 -1.88 -13.10 -7.24
N ASP A 75 -0.88 -12.84 -6.41
CA ASP A 75 -1.03 -12.90 -4.96
C ASP A 75 -1.93 -11.78 -4.42
N ILE A 76 -1.87 -10.60 -5.00
CA ILE A 76 -2.58 -9.41 -4.51
C ILE A 76 -3.90 -9.18 -5.25
N CYS A 77 -3.90 -9.35 -6.57
CA CYS A 77 -5.05 -9.08 -7.44
C CYS A 77 -5.68 -10.38 -7.91
N LYS A 78 -6.50 -11.00 -7.08
CA LYS A 78 -7.09 -12.32 -7.36
C LYS A 78 -7.98 -12.34 -8.61
N ASN A 79 -8.54 -11.19 -8.97
CA ASN A 79 -9.42 -11.05 -10.14
C ASN A 79 -8.69 -10.39 -11.33
N GLY A 80 -7.37 -10.29 -11.27
CA GLY A 80 -6.60 -9.67 -12.33
C GLY A 80 -6.50 -10.54 -13.57
N SER A 81 -6.42 -9.90 -14.74
CA SER A 81 -6.24 -10.58 -16.02
C SER A 81 -4.76 -10.69 -16.36
N SER A 82 -4.33 -11.87 -16.82
CA SER A 82 -2.96 -12.07 -17.28
C SER A 82 -2.66 -11.28 -18.57
N GLU A 83 -3.68 -10.76 -19.23
CA GLU A 83 -3.54 -9.97 -20.45
C GLU A 83 -3.23 -8.49 -20.20
N ASP A 84 -3.31 -8.04 -18.93
CA ASP A 84 -2.98 -6.67 -18.60
C ASP A 84 -1.53 -6.34 -18.93
N SER A 85 -1.30 -5.09 -19.36
CA SER A 85 0.07 -4.60 -19.57
C SER A 85 0.82 -4.56 -18.24
N ILE A 86 2.16 -4.51 -18.31
CA ILE A 86 3.00 -4.44 -17.12
C ILE A 86 2.63 -3.20 -16.28
N LYS A 87 2.42 -2.04 -16.93
CA LYS A 87 2.00 -0.84 -16.25
C LYS A 87 0.68 -1.03 -15.51
N ASP A 88 -0.30 -1.63 -16.18
CA ASP A 88 -1.62 -1.87 -15.58
C ASP A 88 -1.54 -2.85 -14.41
N LYS A 89 -0.70 -3.86 -14.51
CA LYS A 89 -0.46 -4.79 -13.39
C LYS A 89 0.11 -4.08 -12.19
N ILE A 90 1.14 -3.27 -12.38
CA ILE A 90 1.76 -2.51 -11.29
C ILE A 90 0.75 -1.54 -10.68
N LYS A 91 -0.02 -0.86 -11.52
CA LYS A 91 -1.05 0.06 -11.06
C LYS A 91 -2.11 -0.63 -10.21
N LYS A 92 -2.58 -1.80 -10.63
CA LYS A 92 -3.54 -2.60 -9.88
C LYS A 92 -2.96 -3.09 -8.55
N ILE A 93 -1.71 -3.56 -8.54
CA ILE A 93 -1.02 -3.98 -7.32
C ILE A 93 -0.99 -2.83 -6.31
N LEU A 94 -0.53 -1.67 -6.74
CA LEU A 94 -0.42 -0.49 -5.87
C LEU A 94 -1.80 0.00 -5.40
N SER A 95 -2.80 -0.03 -6.26
CA SER A 95 -4.16 0.39 -5.92
C SER A 95 -4.80 -0.52 -4.88
N GLU A 96 -4.61 -1.84 -5.00
CA GLU A 96 -5.09 -2.80 -4.01
C GLU A 96 -4.39 -2.61 -2.67
N ALA A 97 -3.09 -2.42 -2.67
CA ALA A 97 -2.32 -2.17 -1.46
C ALA A 97 -2.71 -0.83 -0.82
N GLN A 98 -2.98 0.19 -1.63
CA GLN A 98 -3.48 1.48 -1.16
C GLN A 98 -4.80 1.33 -0.42
N GLY A 99 -5.76 0.63 -1.01
CA GLY A 99 -7.05 0.39 -0.38
C GLY A 99 -6.93 -0.37 0.93
N TYR A 100 -6.10 -1.41 0.94
CA TYR A 100 -5.82 -2.18 2.15
C TYR A 100 -5.25 -1.31 3.27
N SER A 101 -4.26 -0.47 2.95
CA SER A 101 -3.62 0.41 3.94
C SER A 101 -4.56 1.48 4.48
N ILE A 102 -5.39 2.05 3.63
CA ILE A 102 -6.38 3.05 4.05
C ILE A 102 -7.37 2.43 5.02
N GLU A 103 -7.87 1.25 4.72
CA GLU A 103 -8.81 0.54 5.60
C GLU A 103 -8.15 0.17 6.92
N TRP A 104 -6.91 -0.29 6.90
CA TRP A 104 -6.14 -0.59 8.10
C TRP A 104 -6.02 0.63 9.01
N LYS A 105 -5.70 1.81 8.45
CA LYS A 105 -5.58 3.04 9.25
C LYS A 105 -6.90 3.49 9.85
N LYS A 106 -8.00 3.31 9.15
CA LYS A 106 -9.33 3.61 9.68
C LYS A 106 -9.64 2.76 10.91
N GLN A 107 -9.30 1.49 10.86
CA GLN A 107 -9.52 0.57 11.98
C GLN A 107 -8.63 0.92 13.17
N CYS A 108 -7.38 1.28 12.93
CA CYS A 108 -6.48 1.73 14.00
C CYS A 108 -7.01 2.99 14.70
N LYS A 109 -7.54 3.94 13.97
CA LYS A 109 -8.15 5.13 14.55
C LYS A 109 -9.36 4.80 15.42
N LYS A 110 -10.20 3.87 15.00
CA LYS A 110 -11.33 3.40 15.80
C LYS A 110 -10.87 2.78 17.11
N ARG A 111 -9.80 1.99 17.08
CA ARG A 111 -9.22 1.39 18.27
C ARG A 111 -8.66 2.43 19.23
N GLU A 112 -7.99 3.44 18.72
CA GLU A 112 -7.47 4.55 19.53
C GLU A 112 -8.60 5.30 20.22
N LYS A 113 -9.68 5.62 19.53
CA LYS A 113 -10.84 6.26 20.10
C LYS A 113 -11.47 5.41 21.20
N PHE A 114 -11.53 4.11 21.00
CA PHE A 114 -12.06 3.19 21.98
C PHE A 114 -11.17 3.12 23.22
N ALA A 115 -9.87 3.05 23.05
CA ALA A 115 -8.91 3.07 24.14
C ALA A 115 -9.01 4.36 24.95
N ASN A 116 -9.11 5.51 24.30
CA ASN A 116 -9.29 6.80 24.95
C ASN A 116 -10.59 6.87 25.73
N PHE A 117 -11.66 6.28 25.18
CA PHE A 117 -12.94 6.19 25.86
C PHE A 117 -12.81 5.42 27.18
N LEU A 118 -12.06 4.32 27.20
CA LEU A 118 -11.82 3.54 28.41
C LEU A 118 -10.96 4.30 29.42
N ASP A 119 -9.95 5.03 28.95
CA ASP A 119 -9.05 5.81 29.79
C ASP A 119 -9.77 6.97 30.49
N GLU A 120 -10.86 7.46 29.95
CA GLU A 120 -11.70 8.48 30.55
C GLU A 120 -12.61 7.96 31.66
N GLY A 121 -12.51 6.68 32.02
CA GLY A 121 -13.26 6.08 33.11
C GLY A 121 -14.65 5.60 32.74
N ASN A 122 -14.93 5.40 31.47
CA ASN A 122 -16.20 4.89 31.00
C ASN A 122 -16.36 3.39 31.31
N PHE A 123 -17.61 2.94 31.49
CA PHE A 123 -17.89 1.56 31.86
C PHE A 123 -17.70 0.62 30.67
N ILE A 124 -16.83 -0.38 30.86
CA ILE A 124 -16.54 -1.40 29.86
C ILE A 124 -17.69 -2.39 29.73
N SER A 125 -18.39 -2.68 30.83
CA SER A 125 -19.47 -3.68 30.89
C SER A 125 -20.66 -3.35 30.01
N GLU A 126 -20.79 -2.11 29.56
CA GLU A 126 -21.87 -1.68 28.68
C GLU A 126 -21.52 -1.75 27.20
N LEU A 127 -20.28 -2.15 26.89
CA LEU A 127 -19.83 -2.25 25.51
C LEU A 127 -20.39 -3.50 24.84
N PRO A 128 -20.79 -3.38 23.56
CA PRO A 128 -21.22 -4.55 22.78
C PRO A 128 -20.08 -5.54 22.63
N ASP A 129 -20.41 -6.83 22.68
CA ASP A 129 -19.42 -7.91 22.49
C ASP A 129 -18.67 -7.79 21.16
N GLU A 130 -19.33 -7.35 20.12
CA GLU A 130 -18.71 -7.17 18.81
C GLU A 130 -17.56 -6.15 18.83
N LEU A 131 -17.57 -5.16 19.73
CA LEU A 131 -16.46 -4.23 19.89
C LEU A 131 -15.29 -4.87 20.63
N LEU A 132 -15.57 -5.81 21.53
CA LEU A 132 -14.54 -6.52 22.29
C LEU A 132 -13.91 -7.65 21.49
N ASN A 133 -14.68 -8.29 20.61
CA ASN A 133 -14.28 -9.48 19.87
C ASN A 133 -13.89 -9.21 18.43
N ASN A 134 -13.82 -7.97 17.98
CA ASN A 134 -13.44 -7.60 16.64
C ASN A 134 -11.99 -7.14 16.62
N PRO A 135 -11.03 -8.02 16.22
CA PRO A 135 -9.60 -7.70 16.25
C PRO A 135 -9.17 -6.80 15.10
N SER A 136 -9.97 -6.69 14.09
CA SER A 136 -9.62 -5.86 12.92
C SER A 136 -10.15 -4.43 13.03
#